data_e74c13927555c166936d7423efa0ab0c
#
_entry.id   e74c13927555c166936d7423efa0ab0c
#
_cell.length_a   1.000
_cell.length_b   1.000
_cell.length_c   1.000
_cell.angle_alpha   90.00
_cell.angle_beta   90.00
_cell.angle_gamma   90.00
#
_symmetry.space_group_name_H-M   'P 1'
#
loop_
_entity.id
_entity.type
_entity.pdbx_description
1 polymer ?
#
loop_
_entity_poly.entity_id
_entity_poly.type
_entity_poly.pdbx_seq_one_letter_code
_entity_poly.pdbx_strand_id
1 'polypeptide(L)'
;MTLESLGNLGEFVGSLAVLITLIYLARQYHQSIAEKHTESLNVALGTHVHRIAQITATDEDAELFRRFCEDFFALSLNDRGRVHAVMLDLLLSFNQVLRLNTSGMLDDQEFEAIRGTFISILRTAGGRAWWEAFKHMTPEFLNTSVSAMIDDDNIRVGPFTEEQSFLFK
;
A
#
# COMPACT_ATOMS: atom_id res chain seq x y z
N MET A 1 -12.39 21.13 61.60
CA MET A 1 -12.44 20.17 60.46
C MET A 1 -12.48 18.79 61.09
N THR A 2 -13.52 18.03 60.81
CA THR A 2 -13.65 16.66 61.30
C THR A 2 -12.83 15.70 60.42
N LEU A 3 -12.33 14.61 61.01
CA LEU A 3 -11.61 13.57 60.27
C LEU A 3 -12.41 13.05 59.05
N GLU A 4 -13.72 13.08 59.15
CA GLU A 4 -14.67 12.68 58.08
C GLU A 4 -14.65 13.65 56.91
N SER A 5 -14.56 14.97 57.12
CA SER A 5 -14.46 15.96 56.06
C SER A 5 -13.12 15.92 55.35
N LEU A 6 -12.03 15.49 56.03
CA LEU A 6 -10.72 15.27 55.41
C LEU A 6 -10.71 13.99 54.55
N GLY A 7 -11.42 12.93 54.97
CA GLY A 7 -11.59 11.70 54.20
C GLY A 7 -12.35 11.94 52.90
N ASN A 8 -13.48 12.62 52.97
CA ASN A 8 -14.27 12.96 51.80
C ASN A 8 -13.53 13.85 50.80
N LEU A 9 -12.71 14.81 51.27
CA LEU A 9 -11.87 15.64 50.45
C LEU A 9 -10.78 14.82 49.75
N GLY A 10 -10.15 13.89 50.48
CA GLY A 10 -9.15 12.98 49.89
C GLY A 10 -9.71 12.07 48.81
N GLU A 11 -10.91 11.53 49.01
CA GLU A 11 -11.62 10.70 48.05
C GLU A 11 -12.00 11.50 46.76
N PHE A 12 -12.50 12.72 46.94
CA PHE A 12 -12.81 13.61 45.81
C PHE A 12 -11.56 13.96 45.00
N VAL A 13 -10.46 14.36 45.64
CA VAL A 13 -9.19 14.68 44.98
C VAL A 13 -8.62 13.44 44.28
N GLY A 14 -8.68 12.27 44.93
CA GLY A 14 -8.26 11.00 44.32
C GLY A 14 -9.08 10.65 43.08
N SER A 15 -10.40 10.79 43.15
CA SER A 15 -11.28 10.55 41.98
C SER A 15 -10.99 11.49 40.82
N LEU A 16 -10.75 12.77 41.12
CA LEU A 16 -10.39 13.76 40.11
C LEU A 16 -9.03 13.45 39.45
N ALA A 17 -8.05 13.05 40.27
CA ALA A 17 -6.72 12.67 39.74
C ALA A 17 -6.80 11.45 38.83
N VAL A 18 -7.62 10.44 39.18
CA VAL A 18 -7.87 9.27 38.30
C VAL A 18 -8.53 9.71 36.99
N LEU A 19 -9.53 10.58 37.03
CA LEU A 19 -10.21 11.07 35.82
C LEU A 19 -9.23 11.82 34.91
N ILE A 20 -8.41 12.70 35.45
CA ILE A 20 -7.38 13.43 34.68
C ILE A 20 -6.39 12.46 34.05
N THR A 21 -5.96 11.45 34.79
CA THR A 21 -5.04 10.42 34.29
C THR A 21 -5.65 9.62 33.14
N LEU A 22 -6.93 9.25 33.25
CA LEU A 22 -7.65 8.54 32.17
C LEU A 22 -7.78 9.40 30.90
N ILE A 23 -8.09 10.69 31.05
CA ILE A 23 -8.15 11.62 29.92
C ILE A 23 -6.76 11.77 29.27
N TYR A 24 -5.71 11.88 30.08
CA TYR A 24 -4.34 11.95 29.59
C TYR A 24 -3.94 10.68 28.82
N LEU A 25 -4.20 9.51 29.38
CA LEU A 25 -3.92 8.22 28.74
C LEU A 25 -4.73 8.06 27.45
N ALA A 26 -5.99 8.45 27.43
CA ALA A 26 -6.80 8.42 26.22
C ALA A 26 -6.21 9.29 25.12
N ARG A 27 -5.77 10.52 25.44
CA ARG A 27 -5.08 11.41 24.50
C ARG A 27 -3.77 10.82 23.99
N GLN A 28 -2.94 10.29 24.89
CA GLN A 28 -1.67 9.67 24.54
C GLN A 28 -1.88 8.45 23.64
N TYR A 29 -2.92 7.65 23.90
CA TYR A 29 -3.29 6.51 23.07
C TYR A 29 -3.70 6.95 21.66
N HIS A 30 -4.52 8.00 21.52
CA HIS A 30 -4.90 8.55 20.23
C HIS A 30 -3.70 9.12 19.46
N GLN A 31 -2.78 9.83 20.12
CA GLN A 31 -1.55 10.31 19.48
C GLN A 31 -0.66 9.16 19.02
N SER A 32 -0.46 8.14 19.84
CA SER A 32 0.35 6.96 19.48
C SER A 32 -0.24 6.20 18.26
N ILE A 33 -1.56 6.14 18.14
CA ILE A 33 -2.20 5.56 16.95
C ILE A 33 -1.91 6.41 15.71
N ALA A 34 -2.07 7.72 15.79
CA ALA A 34 -1.82 8.63 14.68
C ALA A 34 -0.35 8.60 14.20
N GLU A 35 0.61 8.53 15.14
CA GLU A 35 2.04 8.43 14.82
C GLU A 35 2.37 7.09 14.12
N LYS A 36 1.90 5.96 14.65
CA LYS A 36 2.07 4.65 14.02
C LYS A 36 1.43 4.57 12.65
N HIS A 37 0.38 5.30 12.44
CA HIS A 37 -0.34 5.45 11.20
C HIS A 37 0.52 6.12 10.13
N THR A 38 1.04 7.30 10.44
CA THR A 38 1.92 8.07 9.56
C THR A 38 3.21 7.29 9.24
N GLU A 39 3.76 6.58 10.22
CA GLU A 39 4.93 5.72 10.02
C GLU A 39 4.62 4.55 9.07
N SER A 40 3.50 3.86 9.26
CA SER A 40 3.08 2.75 8.39
C SER A 40 2.82 3.21 6.94
N LEU A 41 2.23 4.39 6.77
CA LEU A 41 2.04 5.04 5.49
C LEU A 41 3.38 5.36 4.81
N ASN A 42 4.28 6.04 5.51
CA ASN A 42 5.59 6.41 4.97
C ASN A 42 6.41 5.17 4.58
N VAL A 43 6.34 4.10 5.36
CA VAL A 43 7.00 2.83 5.03
C VAL A 43 6.36 2.20 3.80
N ALA A 44 5.04 2.13 3.70
CA ALA A 44 4.35 1.54 2.54
C ALA A 44 4.60 2.33 1.26
N LEU A 45 4.48 3.67 1.31
CA LEU A 45 4.75 4.57 0.19
C LEU A 45 6.22 4.56 -0.22
N GLY A 46 7.14 4.66 0.75
CA GLY A 46 8.57 4.62 0.50
C GLY A 46 9.01 3.31 -0.12
N THR A 47 8.46 2.19 0.34
CA THR A 47 8.72 0.87 -0.24
C THR A 47 8.22 0.80 -1.68
N HIS A 48 7.01 1.26 -1.97
CA HIS A 48 6.44 1.24 -3.31
C HIS A 48 7.26 2.08 -4.31
N VAL A 49 7.59 3.31 -3.94
CA VAL A 49 8.41 4.21 -4.77
C VAL A 49 9.82 3.64 -4.98
N HIS A 50 10.43 3.10 -3.94
CA HIS A 50 11.76 2.48 -4.04
C HIS A 50 11.76 1.28 -4.99
N ARG A 51 10.72 0.45 -4.97
CA ARG A 51 10.58 -0.72 -5.86
C ARG A 51 10.42 -0.31 -7.32
N ILE A 52 9.60 0.69 -7.61
CA ILE A 52 9.47 1.22 -8.97
C ILE A 52 10.82 1.77 -9.46
N ALA A 53 11.56 2.50 -8.61
CA ALA A 53 12.90 2.98 -8.96
C ALA A 53 13.89 1.83 -9.23
N GLN A 54 13.80 0.71 -8.52
CA GLN A 54 14.64 -0.47 -8.78
C GLN A 54 14.36 -1.14 -10.14
N ILE A 55 13.12 -1.08 -10.64
CA ILE A 55 12.75 -1.64 -11.96
C ILE A 55 13.49 -0.92 -13.10
N THR A 56 13.89 0.32 -12.88
CA THR A 56 14.58 1.17 -13.87
C THR A 56 15.99 1.59 -13.41
N ALA A 57 16.57 0.90 -12.43
CA ALA A 57 17.84 1.28 -11.83
C ALA A 57 19.02 1.17 -12.80
N THR A 58 18.94 0.24 -13.74
CA THR A 58 19.93 0.06 -14.82
C THR A 58 19.23 -0.05 -16.17
N ASP A 59 19.97 0.21 -17.25
CA ASP A 59 19.45 0.02 -18.61
C ASP A 59 18.98 -1.42 -18.84
N GLU A 60 19.67 -2.42 -18.26
CA GLU A 60 19.30 -3.83 -18.34
C GLU A 60 17.96 -4.11 -17.66
N ASP A 61 17.74 -3.54 -16.45
CA ASP A 61 16.49 -3.72 -15.72
C ASP A 61 15.33 -3.02 -16.44
N ALA A 62 15.55 -1.82 -16.96
CA ALA A 62 14.56 -1.09 -17.74
C ALA A 62 14.16 -1.86 -19.01
N GLU A 63 15.14 -2.44 -19.73
CA GLU A 63 14.88 -3.25 -20.91
C GLU A 63 14.16 -4.57 -20.56
N LEU A 64 14.55 -5.21 -19.46
CA LEU A 64 13.85 -6.40 -18.97
C LEU A 64 12.39 -6.09 -18.64
N PHE A 65 12.14 -4.97 -17.96
CA PHE A 65 10.79 -4.55 -17.62
C PHE A 65 9.95 -4.19 -18.86
N ARG A 66 10.56 -3.52 -19.87
CA ARG A 66 9.91 -3.24 -21.15
C ARG A 66 9.47 -4.55 -21.85
N ARG A 67 10.36 -5.53 -21.96
CA ARG A 67 10.05 -6.84 -22.56
C ARG A 67 8.98 -7.59 -21.77
N PHE A 68 9.00 -7.46 -20.42
CA PHE A 68 7.94 -8.01 -19.58
C PHE A 68 6.58 -7.41 -19.91
N CYS A 69 6.50 -6.07 -20.03
CA CYS A 69 5.23 -5.41 -20.38
C CYS A 69 4.66 -5.88 -21.72
N GLU A 70 5.51 -6.26 -22.67
CA GLU A 70 5.12 -6.77 -23.97
C GLU A 70 4.61 -8.23 -23.89
N ASP A 71 5.41 -9.13 -23.33
CA ASP A 71 5.03 -10.55 -23.20
C ASP A 71 5.83 -11.25 -22.08
N PHE A 72 5.15 -11.57 -20.99
CA PHE A 72 5.75 -12.31 -19.87
C PHE A 72 6.27 -13.70 -20.25
N PHE A 73 5.55 -14.41 -21.12
CA PHE A 73 5.91 -15.79 -21.48
C PHE A 73 7.02 -15.87 -22.54
N ALA A 74 7.30 -14.80 -23.26
CA ALA A 74 8.43 -14.69 -24.17
C ALA A 74 9.78 -14.53 -23.45
N LEU A 75 9.78 -14.14 -22.17
CA LEU A 75 10.98 -14.01 -21.37
C LEU A 75 11.66 -15.36 -21.12
N SER A 76 13.00 -15.35 -20.96
CA SER A 76 13.74 -16.51 -20.48
C SER A 76 13.26 -16.94 -19.08
N LEU A 77 13.49 -18.21 -18.69
CA LEU A 77 13.10 -18.71 -17.38
C LEU A 77 13.72 -17.89 -16.24
N ASN A 78 14.98 -17.47 -16.39
CA ASN A 78 15.68 -16.65 -15.41
C ASN A 78 15.06 -15.26 -15.32
N ASP A 79 14.78 -14.61 -16.46
CA ASP A 79 14.16 -13.29 -16.51
C ASP A 79 12.73 -13.33 -15.94
N ARG A 80 11.96 -14.38 -16.24
CA ARG A 80 10.64 -14.59 -15.62
C ARG A 80 10.72 -14.67 -14.09
N GLY A 81 11.74 -15.37 -13.56
CA GLY A 81 11.97 -15.46 -12.12
C GLY A 81 12.28 -14.08 -11.49
N ARG A 82 13.13 -13.29 -12.14
CA ARG A 82 13.46 -11.92 -11.70
C ARG A 82 12.22 -11.03 -11.69
N VAL A 83 11.49 -11.01 -12.79
CA VAL A 83 10.26 -10.21 -12.91
C VAL A 83 9.20 -10.68 -11.93
N HIS A 84 8.99 -12.00 -11.79
CA HIS A 84 8.03 -12.54 -10.83
C HIS A 84 8.31 -12.09 -9.41
N ALA A 85 9.58 -12.10 -8.97
CA ALA A 85 9.96 -11.65 -7.64
C ALA A 85 9.62 -10.15 -7.42
N VAL A 86 9.90 -9.30 -8.42
CA VAL A 86 9.57 -7.87 -8.38
C VAL A 86 8.06 -7.65 -8.36
N MET A 87 7.31 -8.32 -9.21
CA MET A 87 5.86 -8.20 -9.29
C MET A 87 5.16 -8.71 -8.03
N LEU A 88 5.68 -9.79 -7.44
CA LEU A 88 5.17 -10.30 -6.17
C LEU A 88 5.38 -9.30 -5.03
N ASP A 89 6.54 -8.68 -4.98
CA ASP A 89 6.86 -7.68 -3.97
C ASP A 89 6.01 -6.40 -4.13
N LEU A 90 5.79 -5.95 -5.38
CA LEU A 90 4.85 -4.87 -5.68
C LEU A 90 3.41 -5.22 -5.27
N LEU A 91 2.97 -6.45 -5.51
CA LEU A 91 1.65 -6.93 -5.12
C LEU A 91 1.48 -6.97 -3.60
N LEU A 92 2.49 -7.43 -2.85
CA LEU A 92 2.48 -7.45 -1.39
C LEU A 92 2.46 -6.04 -0.81
N SER A 93 3.24 -5.12 -1.39
CA SER A 93 3.22 -3.69 -1.05
C SER A 93 1.84 -3.07 -1.34
N PHE A 94 1.26 -3.35 -2.49
CA PHE A 94 -0.07 -2.88 -2.87
C PHE A 94 -1.17 -3.44 -1.94
N ASN A 95 -1.06 -4.70 -1.49
CA ASN A 95 -1.98 -5.26 -0.51
C ASN A 95 -1.97 -4.48 0.82
N GLN A 96 -0.81 -3.99 1.27
CA GLN A 96 -0.73 -3.12 2.45
C GLN A 96 -1.45 -1.78 2.20
N VAL A 97 -1.20 -1.15 1.06
CA VAL A 97 -1.87 0.09 0.64
C VAL A 97 -3.39 -0.10 0.58
N LEU A 98 -3.86 -1.20 0.00
CA LEU A 98 -5.29 -1.53 -0.09
C LEU A 98 -5.93 -1.69 1.30
N ARG A 99 -5.24 -2.32 2.24
CA ARG A 99 -5.71 -2.46 3.63
C ARG A 99 -5.77 -1.11 4.35
N LEU A 100 -4.78 -0.24 4.15
CA LEU A 100 -4.78 1.10 4.71
C LEU A 100 -5.95 1.93 4.17
N ASN A 101 -6.20 1.87 2.87
CA ASN A 101 -7.35 2.54 2.26
C ASN A 101 -8.68 2.00 2.80
N THR A 102 -8.86 0.68 2.87
CA THR A 102 -10.09 0.05 3.40
C THR A 102 -10.36 0.41 4.87
N SER A 103 -9.31 0.67 5.65
CA SER A 103 -9.43 1.11 7.05
C SER A 103 -9.64 2.62 7.22
N GLY A 104 -9.75 3.38 6.12
CA GLY A 104 -9.87 4.84 6.14
C GLY A 104 -8.59 5.55 6.59
N MET A 105 -7.48 4.88 6.45
CA MET A 105 -6.18 5.32 6.93
C MET A 105 -5.34 5.98 5.84
N LEU A 106 -5.70 5.90 4.61
CA LEU A 106 -5.03 6.49 3.47
C LEU A 106 -5.97 7.49 2.82
N ASP A 107 -5.44 8.64 2.43
CA ASP A 107 -6.17 9.62 1.65
C ASP A 107 -6.53 9.06 0.26
N ASP A 108 -7.75 9.35 -0.21
CA ASP A 108 -8.24 8.84 -1.48
C ASP A 108 -7.35 9.25 -2.66
N GLN A 109 -6.77 10.45 -2.63
CA GLN A 109 -5.91 10.95 -3.71
C GLN A 109 -4.56 10.19 -3.73
N GLU A 110 -3.99 9.89 -2.57
CA GLU A 110 -2.78 9.08 -2.46
C GLU A 110 -3.03 7.64 -2.91
N PHE A 111 -4.16 7.08 -2.49
CA PHE A 111 -4.57 5.73 -2.93
C PHE A 111 -4.73 5.66 -4.45
N GLU A 112 -5.42 6.63 -5.05
CA GLU A 112 -5.62 6.68 -6.50
C GLU A 112 -4.30 6.74 -7.28
N ALA A 113 -3.32 7.51 -6.81
CA ALA A 113 -2.02 7.61 -7.46
C ALA A 113 -1.26 6.27 -7.45
N ILE A 114 -1.24 5.57 -6.30
CA ILE A 114 -0.57 4.28 -6.17
C ILE A 114 -1.32 3.21 -6.97
N ARG A 115 -2.65 3.19 -6.85
CA ARG A 115 -3.53 2.28 -7.58
C ARG A 115 -3.33 2.41 -9.09
N GLY A 116 -3.35 3.65 -9.59
CA GLY A 116 -3.16 3.92 -11.01
C GLY A 116 -1.83 3.41 -11.53
N THR A 117 -0.74 3.60 -10.78
CA THR A 117 0.59 3.11 -11.16
C THR A 117 0.65 1.58 -11.18
N PHE A 118 0.18 0.90 -10.15
CA PHE A 118 0.20 -0.55 -10.07
C PHE A 118 -0.69 -1.20 -11.14
N ILE A 119 -1.92 -0.70 -11.29
CA ILE A 119 -2.87 -1.21 -12.28
C ILE A 119 -2.41 -0.95 -13.71
N SER A 120 -1.70 0.15 -13.98
CA SER A 120 -1.14 0.39 -15.32
C SER A 120 -0.15 -0.70 -15.74
N ILE A 121 0.67 -1.19 -14.82
CA ILE A 121 1.58 -2.32 -15.08
C ILE A 121 0.78 -3.59 -15.38
N LEU A 122 -0.23 -3.90 -14.56
CA LEU A 122 -1.05 -5.09 -14.73
C LEU A 122 -1.94 -5.06 -15.99
N ARG A 123 -2.21 -3.89 -16.54
CA ARG A 123 -2.96 -3.73 -17.80
C ARG A 123 -2.12 -3.93 -19.06
N THR A 124 -0.79 -3.97 -18.96
CA THR A 124 0.04 -4.37 -20.10
C THR A 124 -0.20 -5.82 -20.48
N ALA A 125 0.12 -6.22 -21.71
CA ALA A 125 -0.07 -7.60 -22.15
C ALA A 125 0.66 -8.61 -21.27
N GLY A 126 1.92 -8.33 -20.92
CA GLY A 126 2.71 -9.19 -20.03
C GLY A 126 2.23 -9.13 -18.58
N GLY A 127 1.78 -7.97 -18.08
CA GLY A 127 1.21 -7.81 -16.74
C GLY A 127 -0.08 -8.62 -16.57
N ARG A 128 -0.99 -8.58 -17.55
CA ARG A 128 -2.21 -9.42 -17.57
C ARG A 128 -1.86 -10.91 -17.59
N ALA A 129 -0.91 -11.31 -18.45
CA ALA A 129 -0.46 -12.69 -18.56
C ALA A 129 0.14 -13.19 -17.22
N TRP A 130 0.94 -12.36 -16.56
CA TRP A 130 1.48 -12.65 -15.23
C TRP A 130 0.37 -12.78 -14.18
N TRP A 131 -0.59 -11.83 -14.14
CA TRP A 131 -1.70 -11.85 -13.18
C TRP A 131 -2.56 -13.12 -13.34
N GLU A 132 -2.96 -13.44 -14.56
CA GLU A 132 -3.76 -14.63 -14.84
C GLU A 132 -3.04 -15.95 -14.41
N ALA A 133 -1.71 -16.00 -14.57
CA ALA A 133 -0.93 -17.16 -14.16
C ALA A 133 -0.82 -17.30 -12.62
N PHE A 134 -0.84 -16.21 -11.84
CA PHE A 134 -0.54 -16.22 -10.41
C PHE A 134 -1.68 -15.82 -9.48
N LYS A 135 -2.76 -15.19 -9.96
CA LYS A 135 -3.88 -14.71 -9.14
C LYS A 135 -4.50 -15.79 -8.23
N HIS A 136 -4.51 -17.04 -8.65
CA HIS A 136 -5.03 -18.17 -7.88
C HIS A 136 -4.18 -18.54 -6.64
N MET A 137 -2.95 -18.04 -6.56
CA MET A 137 -2.07 -18.19 -5.40
C MET A 137 -2.23 -17.07 -4.38
N THR A 138 -3.03 -16.06 -4.69
CA THR A 138 -3.29 -14.91 -3.81
C THR A 138 -4.54 -15.14 -2.95
N PRO A 139 -4.64 -14.48 -1.77
CA PRO A 139 -5.88 -14.50 -0.98
C PRO A 139 -7.08 -14.01 -1.81
N GLU A 140 -8.25 -14.61 -1.61
CA GLU A 140 -9.48 -14.32 -2.35
C GLU A 140 -9.83 -12.82 -2.38
N PHE A 141 -9.72 -12.16 -1.23
CA PHE A 141 -9.91 -10.70 -1.14
C PHE A 141 -9.04 -9.92 -2.11
N LEU A 142 -7.73 -10.24 -2.15
CA LEU A 142 -6.77 -9.53 -3.01
C LEU A 142 -7.03 -9.86 -4.48
N ASN A 143 -7.28 -11.12 -4.80
CA ASN A 143 -7.63 -11.56 -6.14
C ASN A 143 -8.86 -10.81 -6.67
N THR A 144 -9.95 -10.80 -5.92
CA THR A 144 -11.19 -10.12 -6.30
C THR A 144 -10.99 -8.62 -6.49
N SER A 145 -10.30 -7.97 -5.54
CA SER A 145 -10.08 -6.52 -5.59
C SER A 145 -9.19 -6.12 -6.78
N VAL A 146 -8.07 -6.81 -7.00
CA VAL A 146 -7.14 -6.49 -8.08
C VAL A 146 -7.76 -6.80 -9.45
N SER A 147 -8.44 -7.94 -9.60
CA SER A 147 -9.11 -8.28 -10.85
C SER A 147 -10.18 -7.25 -11.24
N ALA A 148 -11.00 -6.83 -10.27
CA ALA A 148 -11.99 -5.77 -10.49
C ALA A 148 -11.34 -4.45 -10.92
N MET A 149 -10.19 -4.09 -10.33
CA MET A 149 -9.46 -2.86 -10.69
C MET A 149 -8.82 -2.95 -12.08
N ILE A 150 -8.36 -4.11 -12.50
CA ILE A 150 -7.81 -4.30 -13.86
C ILE A 150 -8.87 -4.04 -14.92
N ASP A 151 -10.12 -4.40 -14.65
CA ASP A 151 -11.24 -4.30 -15.59
C ASP A 151 -12.04 -2.99 -15.46
N ASP A 152 -11.72 -2.12 -14.47
CA ASP A 152 -12.41 -0.84 -14.26
C ASP A 152 -11.80 0.28 -15.11
N ASP A 153 -12.41 0.59 -16.24
CA ASP A 153 -11.96 1.64 -17.18
C ASP A 153 -11.89 3.07 -16.58
N ASN A 154 -12.52 3.31 -15.44
CA ASN A 154 -12.46 4.62 -14.77
C ASN A 154 -11.15 4.86 -14.03
N ILE A 155 -10.34 3.83 -13.80
CA ILE A 155 -9.03 3.99 -13.16
C ILE A 155 -8.08 4.69 -14.13
N ARG A 156 -7.59 5.87 -13.73
CA ARG A 156 -6.54 6.57 -14.47
C ARG A 156 -5.26 5.75 -14.42
N VAL A 157 -4.78 5.35 -15.57
CA VAL A 157 -3.55 4.57 -15.71
C VAL A 157 -2.37 5.48 -16.02
N GLY A 158 -1.20 5.11 -15.49
CA GLY A 158 0.06 5.79 -15.76
C GLY A 158 0.65 5.45 -17.14
N PRO A 159 1.88 5.87 -17.41
CA PRO A 159 2.51 5.89 -18.74
C PRO A 159 2.91 4.52 -19.32
N PHE A 160 2.54 3.41 -18.71
CA PHE A 160 2.91 2.06 -19.16
C PHE A 160 1.94 1.46 -20.18
N THR A 161 0.89 2.17 -20.59
CA THR A 161 -0.06 1.72 -21.61
C THR A 161 0.40 2.14 -23.00
N GLU A 162 0.05 1.35 -24.06
CA GLU A 162 0.47 1.58 -25.46
C GLU A 162 0.18 2.99 -25.97
N GLU A 163 -0.90 3.64 -25.52
CA GLU A 163 -1.26 5.00 -25.93
C GLU A 163 -0.26 6.08 -25.46
N GLN A 164 0.63 5.77 -24.52
CA GLN A 164 1.60 6.70 -23.94
C GLN A 164 3.06 6.26 -24.16
N SER A 165 3.33 5.35 -25.06
CA SER A 165 4.67 4.82 -25.38
C SER A 165 5.67 5.88 -25.91
N PHE A 166 5.22 7.11 -26.17
CA PHE A 166 6.10 8.23 -26.58
C PHE A 166 7.04 8.75 -25.50
N LEU A 167 6.86 8.35 -24.24
CA LEU A 167 7.76 8.74 -23.13
C LEU A 167 9.06 7.91 -23.08
N PHE A 168 9.13 6.83 -23.85
CA PHE A 168 10.29 5.91 -23.89
C PHE A 168 11.00 5.88 -25.26
N LYS A 169 10.81 6.92 -26.09
CA LYS A 169 11.56 7.11 -27.35
C LYS A 169 12.75 8.01 -27.17
#